data_ef7e1cbc01c0a220f219bc84b39ac379
#
_entry.id   ef7e1cbc01c0a220f219bc84b39ac379
#
_cell.length_a   1.000
_cell.length_b   1.000
_cell.length_c   1.000
_cell.angle_alpha   90.00
_cell.angle_beta   90.00
_cell.angle_gamma   90.00
#
_symmetry.space_group_name_H-M   'P 1'
#
loop_
_entity.id
_entity.type
_entity.pdbx_description
1 polymer ?
#
loop_
_entity_poly.entity_id
_entity_poly.type
_entity_poly.pdbx_seq_one_letter_code
_entity_poly.pdbx_strand_id
1 'polypeptide(L)'
;MNIFSRVLTACVLIVLATALTDCGSSKQQFETDDNTVVVYNCNTEDWTAPIAKEFQEETGIRVRLVAGGSGELMARVRTEKEDPHGDVLWGGAADAYAALTPYLEPYESPEKAAIDPHFVREDNVFYSVTKDPFVIAYNTDLISETDAPAGWRDLLDPKFRGRIALADPVKTSSTYALLFTMADVLGDTSVIGALADRLDGKIVPDSVAQMKAVAGGEYAVTATFEAAVMRYIDAGAHVKIVYPKEGTQISSGGIAVVRHAKHMENAKKFLNFVMSKEVHARFAQYDRRSTRADIPAPPNLRPLAEIPVTRFDTQRAVSFRDEFLSKWRAAIIK
;
A
#
# COMPACT_ATOMS: atom_id res chain seq x y z
N MET A 1 -46.86 -64.96 22.92
CA MET A 1 -45.93 -63.96 23.53
C MET A 1 -44.77 -63.81 22.59
N ASN A 2 -45.03 -63.16 21.70
CA ASN A 2 -44.66 -61.95 20.86
C ASN A 2 -43.31 -62.06 20.16
N ILE A 3 -43.48 -62.47 18.90
CA ILE A 3 -42.43 -62.52 17.84
C ILE A 3 -42.06 -61.08 17.32
N PHE A 4 -42.53 -59.99 17.96
CA PHE A 4 -42.37 -58.62 17.51
C PHE A 4 -41.16 -57.90 18.10
N SER A 5 -40.36 -58.56 18.96
CA SER A 5 -39.22 -57.85 19.64
C SER A 5 -37.82 -58.13 19.09
N ARG A 6 -37.71 -58.89 17.97
CA ARG A 6 -36.38 -59.26 17.42
C ARG A 6 -36.02 -58.68 16.05
N VAL A 7 -36.89 -57.85 15.47
CA VAL A 7 -36.62 -57.21 14.15
C VAL A 7 -36.18 -55.71 14.23
N LEU A 8 -36.30 -55.15 15.44
CA LEU A 8 -35.97 -53.72 15.60
C LEU A 8 -34.53 -53.43 16.05
N THR A 9 -33.70 -54.46 16.27
CA THR A 9 -32.32 -54.28 16.76
C THR A 9 -31.26 -54.48 15.67
N ALA A 10 -31.64 -54.84 14.44
CA ALA A 10 -30.72 -55.10 13.34
C ALA A 10 -30.60 -53.93 12.33
N CYS A 11 -31.45 -52.90 12.42
CA CYS A 11 -31.42 -51.73 11.49
C CYS A 11 -30.77 -50.45 12.04
N VAL A 12 -30.27 -50.46 13.29
CA VAL A 12 -29.65 -49.26 13.91
C VAL A 12 -28.12 -49.30 13.87
N LEU A 13 -27.50 -50.38 13.39
CA LEU A 13 -26.03 -50.56 13.38
C LEU A 13 -25.37 -50.36 12.00
N ILE A 14 -26.10 -49.92 10.97
CA ILE A 14 -25.53 -49.65 9.62
C ILE A 14 -25.53 -48.17 9.21
N VAL A 15 -26.01 -47.26 10.07
CA VAL A 15 -26.04 -45.80 9.75
C VAL A 15 -24.97 -44.99 10.49
N LEU A 16 -24.07 -45.63 11.27
CA LEU A 16 -23.02 -44.91 12.03
C LEU A 16 -21.59 -45.08 11.49
N ALA A 17 -21.42 -45.53 10.24
CA ALA A 17 -20.09 -45.79 9.67
C ALA A 17 -19.70 -44.89 8.45
N THR A 18 -20.43 -43.78 8.17
CA THR A 18 -20.08 -42.88 7.04
C THR A 18 -20.05 -41.40 7.39
N ALA A 19 -19.70 -41.05 8.62
CA ALA A 19 -19.54 -39.65 9.03
C ALA A 19 -18.18 -39.38 9.69
N LEU A 20 -17.12 -39.98 9.16
CA LEU A 20 -15.73 -39.67 9.54
C LEU A 20 -14.85 -39.58 8.27
N THR A 21 -15.20 -38.72 7.38
CA THR A 21 -14.25 -38.22 6.38
C THR A 21 -14.59 -36.78 6.08
N ASP A 22 -13.67 -35.99 6.39
CA ASP A 22 -13.25 -34.77 5.79
C ASP A 22 -13.36 -33.53 6.68
N CYS A 23 -12.56 -33.52 7.77
CA CYS A 23 -11.91 -32.30 8.19
C CYS A 23 -10.70 -32.07 7.27
N GLY A 24 -10.96 -31.97 5.98
CA GLY A 24 -10.03 -31.43 5.00
C GLY A 24 -9.89 -29.96 5.27
N SER A 25 -8.76 -29.55 5.87
CA SER A 25 -8.28 -28.18 5.75
C SER A 25 -8.46 -27.78 4.29
N SER A 26 -9.28 -26.78 4.02
CA SER A 26 -9.38 -26.16 2.71
C SER A 26 -8.03 -25.49 2.42
N LYS A 27 -7.04 -26.27 1.99
CA LYS A 27 -5.99 -25.77 1.14
C LYS A 27 -6.73 -25.24 -0.07
N GLN A 28 -6.86 -23.92 -0.19
CA GLN A 28 -7.26 -23.28 -1.44
C GLN A 28 -6.30 -23.83 -2.49
N GLN A 29 -6.76 -24.82 -3.22
CA GLN A 29 -6.06 -25.40 -4.35
C GLN A 29 -6.06 -24.28 -5.39
N PHE A 30 -4.90 -23.66 -5.58
CA PHE A 30 -4.67 -22.68 -6.62
C PHE A 30 -4.73 -23.48 -7.92
N GLU A 31 -5.90 -23.56 -8.56
CA GLU A 31 -5.99 -24.06 -9.93
C GLU A 31 -5.12 -23.12 -10.78
N THR A 32 -4.01 -23.66 -11.24
CA THR A 32 -3.09 -23.02 -12.18
C THR A 32 -3.72 -23.11 -13.57
N ASP A 33 -4.64 -22.20 -13.86
CA ASP A 33 -5.04 -21.94 -15.24
C ASP A 33 -3.96 -21.04 -15.86
N ASP A 34 -3.30 -21.55 -16.90
CA ASP A 34 -2.24 -20.85 -17.62
C ASP A 34 -2.64 -19.45 -18.12
N ASN A 35 -3.94 -19.18 -18.24
CA ASN A 35 -4.50 -17.91 -18.66
C ASN A 35 -4.87 -16.99 -17.48
N THR A 36 -4.03 -16.94 -16.46
CA THR A 36 -4.23 -16.13 -15.25
C THR A 36 -2.99 -15.28 -14.97
N VAL A 37 -3.15 -14.19 -14.24
CA VAL A 37 -2.10 -13.44 -13.56
C VAL A 37 -2.52 -13.17 -12.12
N VAL A 38 -1.64 -13.50 -11.17
CA VAL A 38 -1.86 -13.28 -9.74
C VAL A 38 -1.11 -12.02 -9.31
N VAL A 39 -1.84 -11.02 -8.86
CA VAL A 39 -1.30 -9.70 -8.50
C VAL A 39 -1.37 -9.51 -7.00
N TYR A 40 -0.24 -9.42 -6.34
CA TYR A 40 -0.11 -8.97 -4.96
C TYR A 40 -0.35 -7.46 -4.91
N ASN A 41 -1.56 -7.07 -4.50
CA ASN A 41 -2.05 -5.70 -4.56
C ASN A 41 -1.93 -5.02 -3.20
N CYS A 42 -0.96 -4.10 -3.07
CA CYS A 42 -0.80 -3.26 -1.87
C CYS A 42 -1.63 -1.97 -1.90
N ASN A 43 -2.40 -1.77 -2.96
CA ASN A 43 -3.26 -0.59 -3.14
C ASN A 43 -4.69 -0.89 -2.68
N THR A 44 -5.50 0.16 -2.59
CA THR A 44 -6.95 0.02 -2.39
C THR A 44 -7.63 -0.43 -3.68
N GLU A 45 -8.63 -1.29 -3.55
CA GLU A 45 -9.30 -1.92 -4.70
C GLU A 45 -10.20 -0.96 -5.48
N ASP A 46 -10.62 0.15 -4.89
CA ASP A 46 -11.48 1.16 -5.52
C ASP A 46 -10.94 1.67 -6.86
N TRP A 47 -9.61 1.72 -7.04
CA TRP A 47 -8.98 2.13 -8.28
C TRP A 47 -8.26 1.00 -9.02
N THR A 48 -7.80 -0.05 -8.33
CA THR A 48 -7.08 -1.15 -8.97
C THR A 48 -7.98 -2.21 -9.55
N ALA A 49 -9.15 -2.47 -8.93
CA ALA A 49 -10.10 -3.46 -9.45
C ALA A 49 -10.70 -3.07 -10.82
N PRO A 50 -11.08 -1.80 -11.09
CA PRO A 50 -11.49 -1.39 -12.43
C PRO A 50 -10.41 -1.59 -13.50
N ILE A 51 -9.14 -1.28 -13.18
CA ILE A 51 -8.01 -1.46 -14.09
C ILE A 51 -7.76 -2.96 -14.37
N ALA A 52 -7.80 -3.79 -13.32
CA ALA A 52 -7.67 -5.24 -13.45
C ALA A 52 -8.79 -5.86 -14.31
N LYS A 53 -10.02 -5.39 -14.12
CA LYS A 53 -11.18 -5.82 -14.91
C LYS A 53 -11.01 -5.49 -16.39
N GLU A 54 -10.57 -4.28 -16.70
CA GLU A 54 -10.33 -3.86 -18.07
C GLU A 54 -9.23 -4.69 -18.73
N PHE A 55 -8.13 -4.95 -18.05
CA PHE A 55 -7.10 -5.86 -18.56
C PHE A 55 -7.69 -7.22 -18.94
N GLN A 56 -8.59 -7.78 -18.08
CA GLN A 56 -9.27 -9.05 -18.38
C GLN A 56 -10.17 -8.94 -19.63
N GLU A 57 -10.89 -7.84 -19.77
CA GLU A 57 -11.80 -7.61 -20.91
C GLU A 57 -11.03 -7.47 -22.22
N GLU A 58 -9.87 -6.80 -22.21
CA GLU A 58 -9.05 -6.58 -23.40
C GLU A 58 -8.22 -7.81 -23.81
N THR A 59 -7.71 -8.55 -22.85
CA THR A 59 -6.73 -9.62 -23.12
C THR A 59 -7.29 -11.03 -22.99
N GLY A 60 -8.43 -11.18 -22.33
CA GLY A 60 -8.99 -12.48 -21.94
C GLY A 60 -8.20 -13.16 -20.79
N ILE A 61 -7.13 -12.55 -20.28
CA ILE A 61 -6.34 -13.08 -19.15
C ILE A 61 -7.04 -12.77 -17.84
N ARG A 62 -7.31 -13.76 -17.02
CA ARG A 62 -7.93 -13.55 -15.71
C ARG A 62 -6.95 -12.89 -14.75
N VAL A 63 -7.40 -11.86 -14.03
CA VAL A 63 -6.62 -11.21 -12.97
C VAL A 63 -7.13 -11.64 -11.61
N ARG A 64 -6.25 -12.17 -10.78
CA ARG A 64 -6.51 -12.45 -9.39
C ARG A 64 -5.80 -11.43 -8.51
N LEU A 65 -6.54 -10.46 -7.98
CA LEU A 65 -6.01 -9.53 -6.99
C LEU A 65 -5.94 -10.22 -5.61
N VAL A 66 -4.77 -10.22 -5.02
CA VAL A 66 -4.54 -10.64 -3.63
C VAL A 66 -4.21 -9.39 -2.84
N ALA A 67 -5.23 -8.82 -2.19
CA ALA A 67 -5.09 -7.62 -1.40
C ALA A 67 -4.40 -7.89 -0.06
N GLY A 68 -3.54 -6.96 0.36
CA GLY A 68 -2.84 -7.05 1.65
C GLY A 68 -1.98 -5.83 1.94
N GLY A 69 -1.51 -5.71 3.18
CA GLY A 69 -0.56 -4.68 3.56
C GLY A 69 0.78 -4.85 2.84
N SER A 70 1.44 -3.74 2.47
CA SER A 70 2.71 -3.79 1.74
C SER A 70 3.79 -4.59 2.47
N GLY A 71 3.85 -4.48 3.80
CA GLY A 71 4.79 -5.25 4.61
C GLY A 71 4.56 -6.77 4.54
N GLU A 72 3.30 -7.19 4.55
CA GLU A 72 2.89 -8.60 4.43
C GLU A 72 3.19 -9.15 3.04
N LEU A 73 2.68 -8.49 1.99
CA LEU A 73 2.83 -8.98 0.62
C LEU A 73 4.30 -8.98 0.16
N MET A 74 5.09 -7.99 0.57
CA MET A 74 6.54 -7.98 0.33
C MET A 74 7.29 -9.05 1.13
N ALA A 75 6.81 -9.42 2.32
CA ALA A 75 7.35 -10.57 3.05
C ALA A 75 7.02 -11.89 2.32
N ARG A 76 5.81 -12.02 1.77
CA ARG A 76 5.43 -13.18 0.96
C ARG A 76 6.32 -13.34 -0.26
N VAL A 77 6.59 -12.27 -1.02
CA VAL A 77 7.53 -12.30 -2.16
C VAL A 77 8.89 -12.87 -1.74
N ARG A 78 9.39 -12.52 -0.54
CA ARG A 78 10.67 -13.06 -0.04
C ARG A 78 10.59 -14.52 0.39
N THR A 79 9.52 -14.90 1.10
CA THR A 79 9.37 -16.25 1.65
C THR A 79 8.99 -17.29 0.60
N GLU A 80 8.29 -16.87 -0.45
CA GLU A 80 7.83 -17.70 -1.56
C GLU A 80 8.84 -17.73 -2.73
N LYS A 81 10.08 -17.29 -2.55
CA LYS A 81 11.09 -17.09 -3.62
C LYS A 81 11.36 -18.33 -4.49
N GLU A 82 11.23 -19.54 -3.92
CA GLU A 82 11.47 -20.81 -4.64
C GLU A 82 10.19 -21.31 -5.34
N ASP A 83 9.00 -20.94 -4.87
CA ASP A 83 7.70 -21.30 -5.46
C ASP A 83 6.74 -20.11 -5.31
N PRO A 84 6.87 -19.05 -6.13
CA PRO A 84 6.03 -17.87 -6.05
C PRO A 84 4.55 -18.19 -6.30
N HIS A 85 3.68 -17.62 -5.46
CA HIS A 85 2.22 -17.69 -5.65
C HIS A 85 1.65 -16.40 -6.25
N GLY A 86 2.45 -15.32 -6.29
CA GLY A 86 2.15 -14.07 -6.96
C GLY A 86 3.06 -13.85 -8.16
N ASP A 87 2.51 -13.32 -9.24
CA ASP A 87 3.23 -13.04 -10.48
C ASP A 87 3.68 -11.58 -10.57
N VAL A 88 2.89 -10.68 -10.01
CA VAL A 88 3.14 -9.24 -9.99
C VAL A 88 2.99 -8.72 -8.58
N LEU A 89 3.86 -7.81 -8.15
CA LEU A 89 3.70 -6.98 -6.97
C LEU A 89 3.29 -5.56 -7.42
N TRP A 90 2.15 -5.05 -6.97
CA TRP A 90 1.63 -3.75 -7.36
C TRP A 90 1.27 -2.90 -6.14
N GLY A 91 1.88 -1.72 -6.03
CA GLY A 91 1.70 -0.78 -4.91
C GLY A 91 2.75 -0.93 -3.82
N GLY A 92 2.64 -0.10 -2.80
CA GLY A 92 3.69 0.09 -1.81
C GLY A 92 4.76 1.08 -2.27
N ALA A 93 5.53 1.62 -1.32
CA ALA A 93 6.51 2.65 -1.61
C ALA A 93 7.75 2.09 -2.33
N ALA A 94 8.30 2.85 -3.27
CA ALA A 94 9.40 2.42 -4.14
C ALA A 94 10.70 2.07 -3.40
N ASP A 95 10.97 2.68 -2.24
CA ASP A 95 12.11 2.32 -1.39
C ASP A 95 12.05 0.88 -0.92
N ALA A 96 10.85 0.36 -0.66
CA ALA A 96 10.65 -1.02 -0.23
C ALA A 96 10.94 -2.03 -1.35
N TYR A 97 10.74 -1.66 -2.63
CA TYR A 97 11.12 -2.48 -3.78
C TYR A 97 12.64 -2.63 -3.92
N ALA A 98 13.41 -1.61 -3.55
CA ALA A 98 14.87 -1.70 -3.57
C ALA A 98 15.39 -2.84 -2.69
N ALA A 99 14.73 -3.10 -1.56
CA ALA A 99 15.06 -4.23 -0.68
C ALA A 99 14.58 -5.59 -1.24
N LEU A 100 13.75 -5.59 -2.28
CA LEU A 100 13.23 -6.80 -2.95
C LEU A 100 13.95 -7.13 -4.25
N THR A 101 14.91 -6.33 -4.70
CA THR A 101 15.64 -6.52 -5.95
C THR A 101 16.04 -7.99 -6.25
N PRO A 102 16.54 -8.80 -5.29
CA PRO A 102 16.89 -10.20 -5.55
C PRO A 102 15.71 -11.10 -5.90
N TYR A 103 14.48 -10.70 -5.58
CA TYR A 103 13.25 -11.48 -5.70
C TYR A 103 12.36 -11.00 -6.85
N LEU A 104 12.78 -9.97 -7.57
CA LEU A 104 12.05 -9.39 -8.69
C LEU A 104 12.76 -9.69 -10.01
N GLU A 105 11.98 -9.82 -11.07
CA GLU A 105 12.49 -10.11 -12.41
C GLU A 105 12.81 -8.80 -13.13
N PRO A 106 14.04 -8.57 -13.58
CA PRO A 106 14.35 -7.45 -14.46
C PRO A 106 13.59 -7.59 -15.77
N TYR A 107 12.80 -6.61 -16.11
CA TYR A 107 12.04 -6.59 -17.36
C TYR A 107 11.99 -5.18 -17.93
N GLU A 108 12.49 -4.98 -19.13
CA GLU A 108 12.42 -3.71 -19.82
C GLU A 108 11.04 -3.53 -20.48
N SER A 109 10.19 -2.73 -19.86
CA SER A 109 8.88 -2.39 -20.41
C SER A 109 9.03 -1.43 -21.59
N PRO A 110 8.25 -1.60 -22.68
CA PRO A 110 8.20 -0.64 -23.78
C PRO A 110 7.69 0.74 -23.33
N GLU A 111 6.98 0.82 -22.19
CA GLU A 111 6.45 2.06 -21.62
C GLU A 111 7.50 2.87 -20.83
N LYS A 112 8.69 2.31 -20.57
CA LYS A 112 9.76 2.95 -19.79
C LYS A 112 10.11 4.34 -20.30
N ALA A 113 10.20 4.53 -21.62
CA ALA A 113 10.61 5.79 -22.23
C ALA A 113 9.66 6.96 -21.96
N ALA A 114 8.41 6.69 -21.59
CA ALA A 114 7.42 7.72 -21.26
C ALA A 114 7.41 8.12 -19.78
N ILE A 115 8.13 7.41 -18.92
CA ILE A 115 8.23 7.72 -17.50
C ILE A 115 9.18 8.91 -17.30
N ASP A 116 8.79 9.85 -16.44
CA ASP A 116 9.64 10.97 -16.02
C ASP A 116 11.00 10.44 -15.53
N PRO A 117 12.12 10.93 -16.09
CA PRO A 117 13.47 10.43 -15.77
C PRO A 117 13.81 10.37 -14.29
N HIS A 118 13.18 11.21 -13.46
CA HIS A 118 13.37 11.19 -12.01
C HIS A 118 12.85 9.89 -11.33
N PHE A 119 11.96 9.16 -12.01
CA PHE A 119 11.34 7.94 -11.52
C PHE A 119 11.79 6.68 -12.28
N VAL A 120 12.71 6.82 -13.25
CA VAL A 120 13.26 5.70 -14.01
C VAL A 120 14.42 5.06 -13.25
N ARG A 121 14.45 3.72 -13.26
CA ARG A 121 15.60 2.91 -12.82
C ARG A 121 16.26 2.23 -14.01
N GLU A 122 17.58 2.21 -13.99
CA GLU A 122 18.35 1.59 -15.06
C GLU A 122 18.31 0.05 -15.00
N ASP A 123 18.13 -0.54 -13.82
CA ASP A 123 18.10 -1.97 -13.61
C ASP A 123 16.80 -2.68 -14.04
N ASN A 124 15.77 -1.92 -14.40
CA ASN A 124 14.46 -2.43 -14.84
C ASN A 124 13.78 -3.44 -13.88
N VAL A 125 14.13 -3.42 -12.60
CA VAL A 125 13.62 -4.38 -11.61
C VAL A 125 12.21 -4.02 -11.15
N PHE A 126 11.90 -2.73 -11.08
CA PHE A 126 10.54 -2.24 -10.82
C PHE A 126 10.34 -0.87 -11.46
N TYR A 127 9.08 -0.50 -11.62
CA TYR A 127 8.67 0.80 -12.15
C TYR A 127 7.86 1.57 -11.13
N SER A 128 8.10 2.87 -11.04
CA SER A 128 7.22 3.81 -10.32
C SER A 128 6.04 4.17 -11.22
N VAL A 129 4.82 4.06 -10.72
CA VAL A 129 3.60 4.34 -11.50
C VAL A 129 2.84 5.57 -11.00
N THR A 130 2.91 5.87 -9.70
CA THR A 130 2.33 7.08 -9.11
C THR A 130 3.39 7.93 -8.44
N LYS A 131 3.13 9.22 -8.31
CA LYS A 131 3.94 10.18 -7.55
C LYS A 131 3.04 10.96 -6.61
N ASP A 132 3.19 10.71 -5.32
CA ASP A 132 2.33 11.24 -4.28
C ASP A 132 3.17 12.03 -3.25
N PRO A 133 3.03 13.36 -3.13
CA PRO A 133 3.68 14.09 -2.05
C PRO A 133 3.11 13.67 -0.70
N PHE A 134 3.97 13.59 0.31
CA PHE A 134 3.50 13.43 1.68
C PHE A 134 2.92 14.74 2.20
N VAL A 135 1.81 14.65 2.89
CA VAL A 135 1.03 15.77 3.40
C VAL A 135 0.59 15.52 4.83
N ILE A 136 0.15 16.56 5.51
CA ILE A 136 -0.60 16.48 6.75
C ILE A 136 -2.10 16.61 6.41
N ALA A 137 -2.95 15.84 7.06
CA ALA A 137 -4.39 15.99 6.97
C ALA A 137 -4.97 16.19 8.38
N TYR A 138 -5.94 17.08 8.51
CA TYR A 138 -6.63 17.31 9.77
C TYR A 138 -8.14 17.36 9.59
N ASN A 139 -8.88 16.96 10.63
CA ASN A 139 -10.33 17.05 10.69
C ASN A 139 -10.75 18.45 11.12
N THR A 140 -11.56 19.12 10.28
CA THR A 140 -11.97 20.52 10.48
C THR A 140 -13.03 20.71 11.57
N ASP A 141 -13.70 19.64 12.00
CA ASP A 141 -14.61 19.67 13.12
C ASP A 141 -13.87 19.63 14.48
N LEU A 142 -12.61 19.12 14.46
CA LEU A 142 -11.80 18.93 15.67
C LEU A 142 -10.67 19.95 15.83
N ILE A 143 -10.24 20.56 14.72
CA ILE A 143 -9.14 21.55 14.70
C ILE A 143 -9.56 22.72 13.82
N SER A 144 -9.52 23.92 14.38
CA SER A 144 -9.74 25.17 13.62
C SER A 144 -8.58 25.40 12.63
N GLU A 145 -8.81 26.19 11.59
CA GLU A 145 -7.75 26.52 10.60
C GLU A 145 -6.55 27.23 11.24
N THR A 146 -6.81 28.03 12.27
CA THR A 146 -5.77 28.75 13.03
C THR A 146 -4.93 27.84 13.93
N ASP A 147 -5.48 26.70 14.36
CA ASP A 147 -4.81 25.73 15.21
C ASP A 147 -4.22 24.56 14.43
N ALA A 148 -4.49 24.49 13.12
CA ALA A 148 -4.00 23.44 12.25
C ALA A 148 -2.45 23.44 12.19
N PRO A 149 -1.82 22.24 12.09
CA PRO A 149 -0.38 22.18 11.90
C PRO A 149 -0.02 22.77 10.54
N ALA A 150 0.98 23.64 10.46
CA ALA A 150 1.49 24.19 9.21
C ALA A 150 2.69 23.41 8.66
N GLY A 151 3.27 22.51 9.44
CA GLY A 151 4.43 21.72 9.05
C GLY A 151 4.69 20.52 9.96
N TRP A 152 5.74 19.79 9.62
CA TRP A 152 6.12 18.56 10.30
C TRP A 152 6.41 18.75 11.79
N ARG A 153 7.11 19.85 12.16
CA ARG A 153 7.45 20.13 13.56
C ARG A 153 6.22 20.39 14.40
N ASP A 154 5.17 20.94 13.80
CA ASP A 154 3.94 21.28 14.55
C ASP A 154 3.21 20.03 15.04
N LEU A 155 3.39 18.86 14.37
CA LEU A 155 2.86 17.57 14.86
C LEU A 155 3.47 17.13 16.19
N LEU A 156 4.61 17.70 16.57
CA LEU A 156 5.29 17.39 17.84
C LEU A 156 4.75 18.24 19.01
N ASP A 157 3.86 19.20 18.75
CA ASP A 157 3.23 20.01 19.79
C ASP A 157 2.46 19.10 20.77
N PRO A 158 2.60 19.31 22.09
CA PRO A 158 1.84 18.58 23.12
C PRO A 158 0.32 18.58 22.90
N LYS A 159 -0.26 19.60 22.25
CA LYS A 159 -1.70 19.67 21.95
C LYS A 159 -2.20 18.51 21.08
N PHE A 160 -1.31 17.85 20.33
CA PHE A 160 -1.64 16.71 19.48
C PHE A 160 -1.44 15.35 20.15
N ARG A 161 -1.00 15.30 21.43
CA ARG A 161 -0.81 14.04 22.15
C ARG A 161 -2.11 13.21 22.18
N GLY A 162 -2.03 11.95 21.73
CA GLY A 162 -3.16 11.03 21.62
C GLY A 162 -4.20 11.42 20.57
N ARG A 163 -3.92 12.44 19.73
CA ARG A 163 -4.82 12.94 18.68
C ARG A 163 -4.31 12.68 17.26
N ILE A 164 -3.17 12.04 17.12
CA ILE A 164 -2.55 11.72 15.82
C ILE A 164 -2.89 10.27 15.47
N ALA A 165 -3.49 10.03 14.30
CA ALA A 165 -3.59 8.70 13.72
C ALA A 165 -2.32 8.41 12.92
N LEU A 166 -1.63 7.31 13.22
CA LEU A 166 -0.48 6.85 12.45
C LEU A 166 -0.42 5.33 12.44
N ALA A 167 -0.16 4.74 11.27
CA ALA A 167 0.04 3.32 11.13
C ALA A 167 1.48 2.91 11.53
N ASP A 168 1.67 1.62 11.82
CA ASP A 168 2.98 1.09 12.19
C ASP A 168 3.92 1.04 10.96
N PRO A 169 5.07 1.75 10.96
CA PRO A 169 6.03 1.73 9.86
C PRO A 169 6.69 0.34 9.66
N VAL A 170 6.57 -0.57 10.61
CA VAL A 170 7.01 -1.96 10.46
C VAL A 170 6.11 -2.71 9.48
N LYS A 171 4.81 -2.41 9.51
CA LYS A 171 3.78 -3.08 8.70
C LYS A 171 3.48 -2.36 7.38
N THR A 172 3.74 -1.04 7.33
CA THR A 172 3.31 -0.16 6.24
C THR A 172 4.52 0.57 5.65
N SER A 173 4.90 0.26 4.41
CA SER A 173 6.05 0.90 3.75
C SER A 173 5.85 2.41 3.55
N SER A 174 4.62 2.84 3.25
CA SER A 174 4.31 4.26 3.10
C SER A 174 4.50 5.04 4.41
N THR A 175 4.15 4.46 5.56
CA THR A 175 4.42 5.10 6.86
C THR A 175 5.90 5.19 7.15
N TYR A 176 6.68 4.15 6.80
CA TYR A 176 8.14 4.25 6.91
C TYR A 176 8.70 5.38 6.05
N ALA A 177 8.32 5.43 4.76
CA ALA A 177 8.79 6.46 3.83
C ALA A 177 8.38 7.88 4.28
N LEU A 178 7.16 8.05 4.82
CA LEU A 178 6.70 9.29 5.42
C LEU A 178 7.58 9.74 6.60
N LEU A 179 7.83 8.84 7.55
CA LEU A 179 8.62 9.18 8.74
C LEU A 179 10.09 9.42 8.40
N PHE A 180 10.62 8.70 7.41
CA PHE A 180 11.92 8.99 6.84
C PHE A 180 11.94 10.40 6.21
N THR A 181 10.93 10.74 5.41
CA THR A 181 10.77 12.08 4.83
C THR A 181 10.77 13.16 5.90
N MET A 182 9.98 12.99 6.95
CA MET A 182 9.91 13.93 8.07
C MET A 182 11.28 14.14 8.71
N ALA A 183 11.99 13.06 9.03
CA ALA A 183 13.32 13.12 9.63
C ALA A 183 14.37 13.73 8.68
N ASP A 184 14.31 13.40 7.40
CA ASP A 184 15.25 13.86 6.38
C ASP A 184 15.08 15.36 6.08
N VAL A 185 13.85 15.81 5.85
CA VAL A 185 13.51 17.22 5.59
C VAL A 185 13.85 18.10 6.79
N LEU A 186 13.63 17.61 8.00
CA LEU A 186 13.95 18.35 9.23
C LEU A 186 15.44 18.27 9.62
N GLY A 187 16.21 17.38 8.98
CA GLY A 187 17.61 17.12 9.34
C GLY A 187 17.79 16.57 10.76
N ASP A 188 16.75 15.93 11.30
CA ASP A 188 16.67 15.56 12.71
C ASP A 188 15.95 14.21 12.90
N THR A 189 16.69 13.18 13.27
CA THR A 189 16.13 11.84 13.50
C THR A 189 15.46 11.69 14.88
N SER A 190 15.64 12.65 15.79
CA SER A 190 15.00 12.62 17.11
C SER A 190 13.48 12.85 17.03
N VAL A 191 13.00 13.45 15.94
CA VAL A 191 11.57 13.67 15.67
C VAL A 191 10.77 12.37 15.65
N ILE A 192 11.40 11.24 15.32
CA ILE A 192 10.75 9.93 15.29
C ILE A 192 10.29 9.52 16.68
N GLY A 193 11.21 9.62 17.67
CA GLY A 193 10.90 9.35 19.06
C GLY A 193 9.89 10.34 19.65
N ALA A 194 10.04 11.62 19.31
CA ALA A 194 9.11 12.66 19.73
C ALA A 194 7.69 12.43 19.17
N LEU A 195 7.58 12.04 17.89
CA LEU A 195 6.28 11.71 17.29
C LEU A 195 5.69 10.45 17.92
N ALA A 196 6.48 9.39 18.13
CA ALA A 196 6.04 8.18 18.80
C ALA A 196 5.45 8.48 20.19
N ASP A 197 6.07 9.38 20.95
CA ASP A 197 5.53 9.86 22.24
C ASP A 197 4.19 10.60 22.08
N ARG A 198 3.98 11.34 20.97
CA ARG A 198 2.70 12.02 20.68
C ARG A 198 1.58 11.05 20.33
N LEU A 199 1.87 9.84 19.84
CA LEU A 199 0.85 8.82 19.58
C LEU A 199 0.21 8.29 20.86
N ASP A 200 0.83 8.46 22.02
CA ASP A 200 0.31 8.02 23.32
C ASP A 200 -0.04 6.51 23.34
N GLY A 201 0.82 5.70 22.71
CA GLY A 201 0.64 4.24 22.56
C GLY A 201 -0.44 3.82 21.56
N LYS A 202 -1.08 4.77 20.88
CA LYS A 202 -2.17 4.49 19.93
C LYS A 202 -1.63 4.39 18.51
N ILE A 203 -1.64 3.19 17.95
CA ILE A 203 -1.25 2.91 16.57
C ILE A 203 -2.45 2.29 15.87
N VAL A 204 -2.77 2.79 14.67
CA VAL A 204 -3.82 2.21 13.84
C VAL A 204 -3.28 1.05 12.99
N PRO A 205 -4.13 0.10 12.57
CA PRO A 205 -3.69 -1.12 11.89
C PRO A 205 -2.90 -0.87 10.59
N ASP A 206 -3.37 0.07 9.76
CA ASP A 206 -2.83 0.35 8.43
C ASP A 206 -3.14 1.79 7.97
N SER A 207 -2.65 2.16 6.79
CA SER A 207 -2.85 3.50 6.23
C SER A 207 -4.29 3.82 5.82
N VAL A 208 -5.12 2.82 5.57
CA VAL A 208 -6.55 3.01 5.27
C VAL A 208 -7.30 3.34 6.55
N ALA A 209 -7.05 2.57 7.62
CA ALA A 209 -7.60 2.84 8.96
C ALA A 209 -7.17 4.21 9.48
N GLN A 210 -5.95 4.64 9.17
CA GLN A 210 -5.40 5.95 9.52
C GLN A 210 -6.26 7.11 9.00
N MET A 211 -6.57 7.13 7.71
CA MET A 211 -7.42 8.18 7.13
C MET A 211 -8.87 8.05 7.56
N LYS A 212 -9.39 6.81 7.65
CA LYS A 212 -10.76 6.55 8.14
C LYS A 212 -10.98 7.12 9.55
N ALA A 213 -10.00 6.92 10.44
CA ALA A 213 -10.09 7.41 11.83
C ALA A 213 -10.09 8.95 11.91
N VAL A 214 -9.31 9.64 11.04
CA VAL A 214 -9.33 11.10 10.99
C VAL A 214 -10.62 11.63 10.34
N ALA A 215 -11.05 11.05 9.22
CA ALA A 215 -12.27 11.45 8.54
C ALA A 215 -13.52 11.21 9.41
N GLY A 216 -13.52 10.15 10.22
CA GLY A 216 -14.57 9.83 11.17
C GLY A 216 -14.52 10.61 12.49
N GLY A 217 -13.52 11.47 12.71
CA GLY A 217 -13.38 12.28 13.91
C GLY A 217 -12.88 11.54 15.15
N GLU A 218 -12.36 10.31 15.01
CA GLU A 218 -11.72 9.59 16.11
C GLU A 218 -10.37 10.20 16.47
N TYR A 219 -9.63 10.67 15.45
CA TYR A 219 -8.37 11.39 15.58
C TYR A 219 -8.47 12.74 14.89
N ALA A 220 -7.69 13.70 15.36
CA ALA A 220 -7.75 15.06 14.86
C ALA A 220 -6.84 15.29 13.64
N VAL A 221 -5.73 14.59 13.56
CA VAL A 221 -4.69 14.82 12.54
C VAL A 221 -3.99 13.52 12.16
N THR A 222 -3.47 13.51 10.95
CA THR A 222 -2.58 12.46 10.44
C THR A 222 -1.53 13.03 9.50
N ALA A 223 -0.53 12.25 9.18
CA ALA A 223 0.39 12.48 8.09
C ALA A 223 0.34 11.27 7.14
N THR A 224 0.17 11.54 5.83
CA THR A 224 -0.02 10.50 4.81
C THR A 224 0.32 11.05 3.42
N PHE A 225 0.04 10.33 2.35
CA PHE A 225 0.19 10.83 0.97
C PHE A 225 -1.09 11.51 0.47
N GLU A 226 -0.92 12.47 -0.45
CA GLU A 226 -1.97 13.37 -0.96
C GLU A 226 -3.24 12.63 -1.43
N ALA A 227 -3.09 11.63 -2.32
CA ALA A 227 -4.22 10.89 -2.88
C ALA A 227 -5.07 10.17 -1.82
N ALA A 228 -4.47 9.77 -0.70
CA ALA A 228 -5.23 9.16 0.40
C ALA A 228 -6.18 10.16 1.06
N VAL A 229 -5.80 11.44 1.14
CA VAL A 229 -6.64 12.49 1.72
C VAL A 229 -7.71 12.94 0.73
N MET A 230 -7.34 13.13 -0.54
CA MET A 230 -8.26 13.58 -1.60
C MET A 230 -9.48 12.68 -1.70
N ARG A 231 -9.28 11.37 -1.67
CA ARG A 231 -10.38 10.40 -1.68
C ARG A 231 -11.45 10.68 -0.61
N TYR A 232 -11.07 11.13 0.57
CA TYR A 232 -12.02 11.47 1.64
C TYR A 232 -12.63 12.85 1.46
N ILE A 233 -11.88 13.81 0.91
CA ILE A 233 -12.40 15.12 0.53
C ILE A 233 -13.51 14.98 -0.50
N ASP A 234 -13.26 14.21 -1.56
CA ASP A 234 -14.22 13.94 -2.64
C ASP A 234 -15.45 13.17 -2.16
N ALA A 235 -15.29 12.34 -1.13
CA ALA A 235 -16.40 11.70 -0.42
C ALA A 235 -17.15 12.64 0.56
N GLY A 236 -16.79 13.91 0.63
CA GLY A 236 -17.44 14.91 1.46
C GLY A 236 -17.03 14.90 2.95
N ALA A 237 -15.91 14.26 3.29
CA ALA A 237 -15.41 14.28 4.66
C ALA A 237 -14.89 15.68 5.05
N HIS A 238 -15.07 16.07 6.30
CA HIS A 238 -14.60 17.33 6.85
C HIS A 238 -13.11 17.28 7.18
N VAL A 239 -12.28 17.11 6.15
CA VAL A 239 -10.82 17.10 6.26
C VAL A 239 -10.17 18.10 5.32
N LYS A 240 -9.02 18.63 5.71
CA LYS A 240 -8.20 19.53 4.88
C LYS A 240 -6.77 19.00 4.78
N ILE A 241 -6.13 19.31 3.63
CA ILE A 241 -4.72 19.03 3.35
C ILE A 241 -3.87 20.23 3.78
N VAL A 242 -2.71 19.92 4.39
CA VAL A 242 -1.62 20.87 4.61
C VAL A 242 -0.35 20.32 3.96
N TYR A 243 0.21 21.08 3.03
CA TYR A 243 1.55 20.83 2.50
C TYR A 243 2.56 21.44 3.48
N PRO A 244 3.44 20.63 4.08
CA PRO A 244 4.30 21.10 5.17
C PRO A 244 5.22 22.24 4.74
N LYS A 245 5.29 23.30 5.53
CA LYS A 245 6.10 24.50 5.26
C LYS A 245 7.60 24.22 5.15
N GLU A 246 8.09 23.19 5.81
CA GLU A 246 9.49 22.75 5.75
C GLU A 246 9.81 22.02 4.45
N GLY A 247 8.81 21.71 3.68
CA GLY A 247 8.93 20.90 2.48
C GLY A 247 8.53 19.43 2.69
N THR A 248 8.43 18.72 1.58
CA THR A 248 8.06 17.30 1.59
C THR A 248 8.83 16.53 0.52
N GLN A 249 8.69 15.23 0.51
CA GLN A 249 9.21 14.36 -0.53
C GLN A 249 8.05 13.68 -1.26
N ILE A 250 8.31 13.29 -2.51
CA ILE A 250 7.34 12.55 -3.32
C ILE A 250 7.59 11.06 -3.11
N SER A 251 6.60 10.38 -2.55
CA SER A 251 6.53 8.93 -2.58
C SER A 251 6.12 8.48 -3.98
N SER A 252 6.60 7.33 -4.41
CA SER A 252 6.09 6.68 -5.63
C SER A 252 5.59 5.27 -5.31
N GLY A 253 4.44 4.93 -5.88
CA GLY A 253 3.92 3.55 -5.85
C GLY A 253 4.60 2.73 -6.93
N GLY A 254 5.02 1.51 -6.60
CA GLY A 254 5.74 0.64 -7.51
C GLY A 254 4.90 -0.45 -8.16
N ILE A 255 5.42 -0.99 -9.28
CA ILE A 255 4.98 -2.25 -9.89
C ILE A 255 6.19 -3.05 -10.35
N ALA A 256 6.17 -4.37 -10.14
CA ALA A 256 7.24 -5.27 -10.55
C ALA A 256 6.72 -6.65 -10.89
N VAL A 257 7.43 -7.37 -11.76
CA VAL A 257 7.25 -8.80 -11.98
C VAL A 257 8.00 -9.56 -10.90
N VAL A 258 7.38 -10.55 -10.29
CA VAL A 258 8.02 -11.43 -9.30
C VAL A 258 8.93 -12.41 -10.03
N ARG A 259 10.15 -12.62 -9.51
CA ARG A 259 11.10 -13.58 -10.09
C ARG A 259 10.53 -14.99 -10.03
N HIS A 260 10.73 -15.76 -11.08
CA HIS A 260 10.16 -17.11 -11.25
C HIS A 260 8.63 -17.18 -11.21
N ALA A 261 7.94 -16.05 -11.51
CA ALA A 261 6.48 -16.01 -11.63
C ALA A 261 5.96 -17.15 -12.51
N LYS A 262 4.90 -17.83 -12.06
CA LYS A 262 4.31 -18.98 -12.78
C LYS A 262 3.70 -18.57 -14.12
N HIS A 263 3.17 -17.34 -14.18
CA HIS A 263 2.56 -16.77 -15.38
C HIS A 263 3.38 -15.57 -15.90
N MET A 264 4.69 -15.80 -16.12
CA MET A 264 5.66 -14.76 -16.46
C MET A 264 5.22 -13.84 -17.60
N GLU A 265 4.74 -14.40 -18.71
CA GLU A 265 4.32 -13.60 -19.87
C GLU A 265 3.04 -12.79 -19.60
N ASN A 266 2.11 -13.35 -18.82
CA ASN A 266 0.91 -12.62 -18.38
C ASN A 266 1.27 -11.50 -17.40
N ALA A 267 2.24 -11.73 -16.52
CA ALA A 267 2.77 -10.74 -15.60
C ALA A 267 3.38 -9.53 -16.34
N LYS A 268 4.20 -9.79 -17.38
CA LYS A 268 4.76 -8.72 -18.23
C LYS A 268 3.68 -7.94 -18.97
N LYS A 269 2.67 -8.64 -19.52
CA LYS A 269 1.53 -8.00 -20.18
C LYS A 269 0.75 -7.12 -19.21
N PHE A 270 0.50 -7.60 -17.99
CA PHE A 270 -0.19 -6.84 -16.96
C PHE A 270 0.61 -5.60 -16.53
N LEU A 271 1.92 -5.74 -16.31
CA LEU A 271 2.81 -4.62 -16.00
C LEU A 271 2.76 -3.56 -17.12
N ASN A 272 2.91 -3.96 -18.39
CA ASN A 272 2.84 -3.03 -19.51
C ASN A 272 1.49 -2.33 -19.61
N PHE A 273 0.40 -3.07 -19.38
CA PHE A 273 -0.95 -2.51 -19.36
C PHE A 273 -1.09 -1.44 -18.28
N VAL A 274 -0.68 -1.76 -17.04
CA VAL A 274 -0.72 -0.77 -15.93
C VAL A 274 0.12 0.45 -16.24
N MET A 275 1.26 0.30 -16.93
CA MET A 275 2.15 1.39 -17.31
C MET A 275 1.71 2.14 -18.58
N SER A 276 0.68 1.68 -19.30
CA SER A 276 0.22 2.28 -20.55
C SER A 276 -0.30 3.72 -20.37
N LYS A 277 -0.30 4.48 -21.45
CA LYS A 277 -0.83 5.85 -21.46
C LYS A 277 -2.31 5.90 -21.10
N GLU A 278 -3.07 4.95 -21.60
CA GLU A 278 -4.51 4.82 -21.41
C GLU A 278 -4.86 4.62 -19.93
N VAL A 279 -4.14 3.73 -19.23
CA VAL A 279 -4.34 3.49 -17.80
C VAL A 279 -3.89 4.69 -16.98
N HIS A 280 -2.71 5.26 -17.27
CA HIS A 280 -2.20 6.42 -16.55
C HIS A 280 -3.06 7.68 -16.73
N ALA A 281 -3.74 7.85 -17.87
CA ALA A 281 -4.67 8.96 -18.08
C ALA A 281 -5.87 8.90 -17.13
N ARG A 282 -6.22 7.72 -16.61
CA ARG A 282 -7.32 7.53 -15.66
C ARG A 282 -6.92 7.76 -14.20
N PHE A 283 -5.64 7.83 -13.91
CA PHE A 283 -5.19 8.10 -12.53
C PHE A 283 -5.77 9.40 -11.98
N ALA A 284 -6.01 10.38 -12.84
CA ALA A 284 -6.67 11.64 -12.46
C ALA A 284 -8.08 11.45 -11.87
N GLN A 285 -8.81 10.40 -12.24
CA GLN A 285 -10.14 10.07 -11.70
C GLN A 285 -10.08 9.56 -10.25
N TYR A 286 -8.88 9.23 -9.79
CA TYR A 286 -8.59 8.72 -8.46
C TYR A 286 -7.63 9.65 -7.70
N ASP A 287 -7.52 10.92 -8.13
CA ASP A 287 -6.61 11.94 -7.57
C ASP A 287 -5.15 11.50 -7.49
N ARG A 288 -4.75 10.64 -8.44
CA ARG A 288 -3.38 10.14 -8.48
C ARG A 288 -2.58 10.83 -9.58
N ARG A 289 -1.40 11.28 -9.21
CA ARG A 289 -0.43 11.82 -10.15
C ARG A 289 0.30 10.69 -10.83
N SER A 290 0.32 10.71 -12.15
CA SER A 290 1.09 9.79 -12.99
C SER A 290 2.58 10.08 -12.93
N THR A 291 3.41 9.04 -13.00
CA THR A 291 4.85 9.20 -13.26
C THR A 291 5.18 9.38 -14.74
N ARG A 292 4.24 9.15 -15.65
CA ARG A 292 4.46 9.43 -17.08
C ARG A 292 4.60 10.93 -17.33
N ALA A 293 5.59 11.30 -18.15
CA ALA A 293 5.84 12.69 -18.53
C ALA A 293 4.81 13.25 -19.49
N ASP A 294 4.13 12.37 -20.25
CA ASP A 294 3.11 12.72 -21.25
C ASP A 294 1.68 12.74 -20.70
N ILE A 295 1.49 12.59 -19.39
CA ILE A 295 0.20 12.67 -18.69
C ILE A 295 0.18 13.91 -17.79
N PRO A 296 -0.80 14.84 -17.97
CA PRO A 296 -0.93 16.00 -17.11
C PRO A 296 -1.31 15.60 -15.66
N ALA A 297 -0.94 16.47 -14.72
CA ALA A 297 -1.41 16.31 -13.34
C ALA A 297 -2.93 16.50 -13.25
N PRO A 298 -3.61 15.84 -12.29
CA PRO A 298 -5.02 16.07 -12.01
C PRO A 298 -5.27 17.56 -11.73
N PRO A 299 -6.31 18.17 -12.33
CA PRO A 299 -6.54 19.61 -12.27
C PRO A 299 -6.98 20.12 -10.88
N ASN A 300 -7.50 19.23 -10.03
CA ASN A 300 -7.91 19.52 -8.66
C ASN A 300 -6.77 19.43 -7.64
N LEU A 301 -5.59 18.96 -8.05
CA LEU A 301 -4.42 18.88 -7.18
C LEU A 301 -3.53 20.11 -7.32
N ARG A 302 -2.96 20.55 -6.21
CA ARG A 302 -1.99 21.65 -6.21
C ARG A 302 -0.80 21.33 -7.13
N PRO A 303 -0.40 22.23 -8.05
CA PRO A 303 0.77 22.00 -8.90
C PRO A 303 2.03 21.65 -8.09
N LEU A 304 2.78 20.61 -8.49
CA LEU A 304 3.98 20.20 -7.76
C LEU A 304 5.03 21.32 -7.69
N ALA A 305 5.06 22.21 -8.69
CA ALA A 305 5.96 23.37 -8.69
C ALA A 305 5.65 24.39 -7.57
N GLU A 306 4.45 24.34 -6.99
CA GLU A 306 4.02 25.18 -5.87
C GLU A 306 4.18 24.50 -4.50
N ILE A 307 4.66 23.27 -4.49
CA ILE A 307 4.94 22.49 -3.28
C ILE A 307 6.46 22.48 -3.07
N PRO A 308 6.96 22.83 -1.89
CA PRO A 308 8.39 22.74 -1.61
C PRO A 308 8.81 21.26 -1.51
N VAL A 309 9.14 20.67 -2.67
CA VAL A 309 9.53 19.27 -2.79
C VAL A 309 11.04 19.12 -2.72
N THR A 310 11.51 18.21 -1.87
CA THR A 310 12.90 17.76 -1.84
C THR A 310 13.01 16.34 -2.45
N ARG A 311 14.20 15.98 -2.93
CA ARG A 311 14.42 14.65 -3.52
C ARG A 311 14.42 13.57 -2.43
N PHE A 312 13.66 12.49 -2.63
CA PHE A 312 13.72 11.31 -1.79
C PHE A 312 15.00 10.51 -2.07
N ASP A 313 15.85 10.36 -1.05
CA ASP A 313 17.07 9.55 -1.14
C ASP A 313 16.76 8.08 -0.80
N THR A 314 16.48 7.29 -1.84
CA THR A 314 16.15 5.87 -1.71
C THR A 314 17.29 5.06 -1.09
N GLN A 315 18.56 5.36 -1.40
CA GLN A 315 19.69 4.62 -0.84
C GLN A 315 19.82 4.86 0.65
N ARG A 316 19.69 6.11 1.07
CA ARG A 316 19.69 6.48 2.49
C ARG A 316 18.48 5.91 3.21
N ALA A 317 17.29 5.93 2.62
CA ALA A 317 16.11 5.32 3.19
C ALA A 317 16.27 3.81 3.41
N VAL A 318 16.87 3.10 2.45
CA VAL A 318 17.16 1.66 2.58
C VAL A 318 18.20 1.39 3.67
N SER A 319 19.33 2.10 3.65
CA SER A 319 20.43 1.86 4.59
C SER A 319 20.07 2.22 6.04
N PHE A 320 19.20 3.21 6.24
CA PHE A 320 18.77 3.68 7.56
C PHE A 320 17.59 2.89 8.15
N ARG A 321 16.96 2.02 7.34
CA ARG A 321 15.69 1.37 7.70
C ARG A 321 15.75 0.56 9.00
N ASP A 322 16.76 -0.28 9.16
CA ASP A 322 16.85 -1.18 10.32
C ASP A 322 17.09 -0.40 11.61
N GLU A 323 17.98 0.58 11.58
CA GLU A 323 18.22 1.48 12.70
C GLU A 323 16.97 2.27 13.06
N PHE A 324 16.28 2.80 12.05
CA PHE A 324 15.05 3.54 12.21
C PHE A 324 13.95 2.71 12.88
N LEU A 325 13.68 1.52 12.36
CA LEU A 325 12.64 0.64 12.89
C LEU A 325 12.97 0.14 14.30
N SER A 326 14.26 -0.01 14.62
CA SER A 326 14.71 -0.30 16.00
C SER A 326 14.38 0.84 16.96
N LYS A 327 14.72 2.08 16.57
CA LYS A 327 14.39 3.29 17.35
C LYS A 327 12.89 3.47 17.55
N TRP A 328 12.10 3.23 16.47
CA TRP A 328 10.65 3.29 16.52
C TRP A 328 10.07 2.30 17.53
N ARG A 329 10.46 1.01 17.45
CA ARG A 329 10.00 -0.02 18.40
C ARG A 329 10.33 0.35 19.84
N ALA A 330 11.55 0.82 20.10
CA ALA A 330 11.96 1.24 21.45
C ALA A 330 11.16 2.45 21.97
N ALA A 331 10.70 3.33 21.09
CA ALA A 331 9.91 4.51 21.47
C ALA A 331 8.44 4.18 21.76
N ILE A 332 7.86 3.17 21.10
CA ILE A 332 6.44 2.81 21.23
C ILE A 332 6.15 1.88 22.42
N ILE A 333 7.13 1.07 22.84
CA ILE A 333 6.96 0.12 23.95
C ILE A 333 6.97 0.81 25.33
N LYS A 334 7.15 2.12 25.38
CA LYS A 334 7.08 2.89 26.63
C LYS A 334 5.64 3.07 27.11
#